data_6d1c2b62a7328f1c2bd2590ed7d16313
#
_entry.id   6d1c2b62a7328f1c2bd2590ed7d16313
#
_cell.length_a   1.000
_cell.length_b   1.000
_cell.length_c   1.000
_cell.angle_alpha   90.00
_cell.angle_beta   90.00
_cell.angle_gamma   90.00
#
_symmetry.space_group_name_H-M   'P 1'
#
loop_
_entity.id
_entity.type
_entity.pdbx_description
1 polymer ?
#
loop_
_entity_poly.entity_id
_entity_poly.type
_entity_poly.pdbx_seq_one_letter_code
_entity_poly.pdbx_strand_id
1 'polypeptide(L)'
;MSLAFKVLNETPGILFFKLLGTGAGNGFSLLPDFSTYSIICVWEDELHATKFISDSNHSKLISKKAFSREDFFLKTIKSHGKWDGKNPFFSSGDEVDKKNKIGIITRATLNTNRLLEFWKSVPKASLAIKNAEGVEWFKGIGEWPFIQQATFSVWDSLESVKKFAYNKGIHSEIVVKTKKRKWYKEDLFARFEILKSQFKIF
;
A
#
# COMPACT_ATOMS: atom_id res chain seq x y z
N MET A 1 4.28 -9.58 15.93
CA MET A 1 5.11 -8.71 15.07
C MET A 1 6.62 -8.94 15.24
N SER A 2 7.20 -9.00 16.44
CA SER A 2 8.66 -9.20 16.63
C SER A 2 9.22 -10.46 15.97
N LEU A 3 8.55 -11.61 16.10
CA LEU A 3 8.93 -12.85 15.42
C LEU A 3 8.90 -12.73 13.90
N ALA A 4 7.88 -12.07 13.34
CA ALA A 4 7.78 -11.84 11.91
C ALA A 4 8.94 -10.98 11.38
N PHE A 5 9.32 -9.96 12.14
CA PHE A 5 10.44 -9.07 11.78
C PHE A 5 11.76 -9.85 11.65
N LYS A 6 12.07 -10.71 12.64
CA LYS A 6 13.28 -11.53 12.59
C LYS A 6 13.29 -12.46 11.37
N VAL A 7 12.20 -13.18 11.14
CA VAL A 7 12.09 -14.12 10.02
C VAL A 7 12.26 -13.40 8.68
N LEU A 8 11.57 -12.27 8.48
CA LEU A 8 11.66 -11.51 7.22
C LEU A 8 13.06 -10.93 7.00
N ASN A 9 13.71 -10.48 8.06
CA ASN A 9 15.08 -9.94 7.98
C ASN A 9 16.13 -11.01 7.62
N GLU A 10 15.87 -12.27 7.98
CA GLU A 10 16.75 -13.41 7.69
C GLU A 10 16.36 -14.17 6.40
N THR A 11 15.26 -13.76 5.73
CA THR A 11 14.77 -14.45 4.53
C THR A 11 15.57 -14.04 3.30
N PRO A 12 16.20 -14.99 2.59
CA PRO A 12 16.95 -14.69 1.36
C PRO A 12 16.08 -14.07 0.28
N GLY A 13 16.67 -13.15 -0.50
CA GLY A 13 16.01 -12.47 -1.60
C GLY A 13 15.06 -11.33 -1.20
N ILE A 14 14.87 -11.04 0.08
CA ILE A 14 14.15 -9.85 0.52
C ILE A 14 15.08 -8.64 0.48
N LEU A 15 14.75 -7.65 -0.35
CA LEU A 15 15.46 -6.38 -0.46
C LEU A 15 14.88 -5.30 0.47
N PHE A 16 13.58 -5.38 0.74
CA PHE A 16 12.86 -4.47 1.62
C PHE A 16 11.57 -5.13 2.11
N PHE A 17 11.18 -4.83 3.34
CA PHE A 17 9.87 -5.24 3.84
C PHE A 17 9.30 -4.27 4.87
N LYS A 18 7.98 -4.32 5.03
CA LYS A 18 7.23 -3.62 6.07
C LYS A 18 6.12 -4.47 6.63
N LEU A 19 5.98 -4.42 7.95
CA LEU A 19 4.87 -4.98 8.69
C LEU A 19 3.90 -3.85 9.03
N LEU A 20 2.66 -3.94 8.59
CA LEU A 20 1.70 -2.86 8.62
C LEU A 20 0.43 -3.30 9.35
N GLY A 21 -0.05 -2.47 10.26
CA GLY A 21 -1.40 -2.54 10.77
C GLY A 21 -2.40 -1.95 9.77
N THR A 22 -3.69 -2.12 10.03
CA THR A 22 -4.75 -1.55 9.22
C THR A 22 -5.70 -0.68 10.05
N GLY A 23 -6.35 0.26 9.40
CA GLY A 23 -7.44 1.03 9.97
C GLY A 23 -8.79 0.31 9.84
N ALA A 24 -9.72 0.60 10.71
CA ALA A 24 -11.10 0.11 10.61
C ALA A 24 -11.76 0.60 9.31
N GLY A 25 -12.55 -0.27 8.68
CA GLY A 25 -13.14 0.00 7.37
C GLY A 25 -12.13 -0.08 6.22
N ASN A 26 -12.46 0.51 5.08
CA ASN A 26 -11.63 0.38 3.88
C ASN A 26 -10.54 1.46 3.77
N GLY A 27 -10.80 2.68 4.26
CA GLY A 27 -9.86 3.80 4.17
C GLY A 27 -8.98 4.01 5.40
N PHE A 28 -8.44 5.20 5.52
CA PHE A 28 -7.80 5.61 6.76
C PHE A 28 -8.81 5.72 7.89
N SER A 29 -8.44 5.24 9.06
CA SER A 29 -9.25 5.35 10.28
C SER A 29 -8.37 5.68 11.47
N LEU A 30 -8.92 6.48 12.40
CA LEU A 30 -8.32 6.68 13.71
C LEU A 30 -8.47 5.43 14.60
N LEU A 31 -9.45 4.58 14.30
CA LEU A 31 -9.62 3.31 14.99
C LEU A 31 -8.80 2.23 14.27
N PRO A 32 -7.94 1.48 14.97
CA PRO A 32 -7.21 0.37 14.39
C PRO A 32 -8.14 -0.83 14.17
N ASP A 33 -7.79 -1.64 13.18
CA ASP A 33 -8.36 -2.96 12.97
C ASP A 33 -7.31 -4.01 13.38
N PHE A 34 -7.50 -4.61 14.54
CA PHE A 34 -6.57 -5.63 15.07
C PHE A 34 -6.78 -7.02 14.45
N SER A 35 -7.79 -7.19 13.61
CA SER A 35 -8.04 -8.46 12.92
C SER A 35 -7.34 -8.57 11.57
N THR A 36 -6.89 -7.44 11.02
CA THR A 36 -6.30 -7.38 9.68
C THR A 36 -4.90 -6.78 9.72
N TYR A 37 -3.95 -7.44 9.06
CA TYR A 37 -2.56 -6.99 8.94
C TYR A 37 -2.11 -7.10 7.48
N SER A 38 -1.13 -6.28 7.12
CA SER A 38 -0.52 -6.31 5.80
C SER A 38 0.99 -6.46 5.91
N ILE A 39 1.58 -7.14 4.95
CA ILE A 39 3.03 -7.25 4.78
C ILE A 39 3.35 -6.80 3.37
N ILE A 40 4.28 -5.88 3.23
CA ILE A 40 4.85 -5.50 1.94
C ILE A 40 6.27 -6.03 1.90
N CYS A 41 6.61 -6.77 0.84
CA CYS A 41 7.97 -7.22 0.57
C CYS A 41 8.38 -6.82 -0.85
N VAL A 42 9.63 -6.36 -0.99
CA VAL A 42 10.31 -6.22 -2.29
C VAL A 42 11.33 -7.34 -2.38
N TRP A 43 11.29 -8.07 -3.48
CA TRP A 43 12.06 -9.26 -3.70
C TRP A 43 13.10 -9.03 -4.79
N GLU A 44 14.19 -9.77 -4.74
CA GLU A 44 15.21 -9.80 -5.77
C GLU A 44 14.63 -10.35 -7.08
N ASP A 45 13.78 -11.38 -6.97
CA ASP A 45 13.04 -11.96 -8.09
C ASP A 45 11.73 -12.65 -7.65
N GLU A 46 10.94 -13.08 -8.62
CA GLU A 46 9.65 -13.76 -8.41
C GLU A 46 9.81 -15.15 -7.78
N LEU A 47 10.93 -15.85 -8.03
CA LEU A 47 11.16 -17.17 -7.48
C LEU A 47 11.30 -17.13 -5.96
N HIS A 48 12.04 -16.16 -5.42
CA HIS A 48 12.16 -15.94 -3.98
C HIS A 48 10.80 -15.62 -3.35
N ALA A 49 10.00 -14.74 -3.96
CA ALA A 49 8.66 -14.41 -3.50
C ALA A 49 7.75 -15.65 -3.47
N THR A 50 7.72 -16.41 -4.56
CA THR A 50 6.89 -17.61 -4.69
C THR A 50 7.28 -18.67 -3.67
N LYS A 51 8.57 -18.93 -3.51
CA LYS A 51 9.09 -19.90 -2.54
C LYS A 51 8.76 -19.49 -1.09
N PHE A 52 8.86 -18.21 -0.78
CA PHE A 52 8.47 -17.72 0.55
C PHE A 52 6.98 -17.95 0.82
N ILE A 53 6.11 -17.67 -0.14
CA ILE A 53 4.66 -17.80 0.01
C ILE A 53 4.24 -19.28 0.12
N SER A 54 4.85 -20.18 -0.68
CA SER A 54 4.48 -21.60 -0.71
C SER A 54 5.10 -22.41 0.41
N ASP A 55 6.38 -22.20 0.72
CA ASP A 55 7.17 -23.14 1.48
C ASP A 55 7.61 -22.66 2.86
N SER A 56 7.66 -21.33 3.08
CA SER A 56 8.19 -20.82 4.34
C SER A 56 7.30 -21.20 5.55
N ASN A 57 7.96 -21.55 6.65
CA ASN A 57 7.26 -21.81 7.92
C ASN A 57 6.47 -20.58 8.40
N HIS A 58 6.95 -19.38 8.06
CA HIS A 58 6.28 -18.13 8.40
C HIS A 58 4.96 -17.97 7.63
N SER A 59 4.97 -18.22 6.31
CA SER A 59 3.77 -18.21 5.49
C SER A 59 2.74 -19.25 5.97
N LYS A 60 3.19 -20.47 6.30
CA LYS A 60 2.34 -21.51 6.86
C LYS A 60 1.75 -21.13 8.22
N LEU A 61 2.53 -20.45 9.07
CA LEU A 61 2.07 -19.97 10.37
C LEU A 61 1.01 -18.86 10.24
N ILE A 62 1.20 -17.95 9.29
CA ILE A 62 0.18 -16.92 8.96
C ILE A 62 -1.12 -17.61 8.53
N SER A 63 -1.04 -18.55 7.60
CA SER A 63 -2.21 -19.29 7.10
C SER A 63 -2.96 -20.05 8.17
N LYS A 64 -2.26 -20.59 9.18
CA LYS A 64 -2.90 -21.25 10.34
C LYS A 64 -3.65 -20.29 11.26
N LYS A 65 -3.29 -19.02 11.29
CA LYS A 65 -3.88 -18.00 12.19
C LYS A 65 -4.87 -17.08 11.52
N ALA A 66 -4.79 -16.96 10.21
CA ALA A 66 -5.66 -16.11 9.42
C ALA A 66 -6.93 -16.87 9.03
N PHE A 67 -8.07 -16.16 9.03
CA PHE A 67 -9.30 -16.66 8.43
C PHE A 67 -9.23 -16.60 6.90
N SER A 68 -8.60 -15.55 6.39
CA SER A 68 -8.38 -15.37 4.95
C SER A 68 -7.08 -14.63 4.69
N ARG A 69 -6.53 -14.80 3.49
CA ARG A 69 -5.32 -14.13 3.04
C ARG A 69 -5.43 -13.80 1.56
N GLU A 70 -4.93 -12.64 1.18
CA GLU A 70 -4.79 -12.26 -0.21
C GLU A 70 -3.35 -11.82 -0.49
N ASP A 71 -2.75 -12.40 -1.49
CA ASP A 71 -1.39 -12.12 -1.95
C ASP A 71 -1.45 -11.45 -3.33
N PHE A 72 -0.80 -10.29 -3.45
CA PHE A 72 -0.66 -9.56 -4.71
C PHE A 72 0.80 -9.63 -5.18
N PHE A 73 1.01 -10.11 -6.39
CA PHE A 73 2.29 -10.04 -7.08
C PHE A 73 2.32 -8.77 -7.93
N LEU A 74 3.24 -7.89 -7.61
CA LEU A 74 3.27 -6.52 -8.13
C LEU A 74 4.56 -6.26 -8.88
N LYS A 75 4.46 -5.71 -10.10
CA LYS A 75 5.59 -5.20 -10.88
C LYS A 75 5.56 -3.68 -10.88
N THR A 76 6.64 -3.05 -10.48
CA THR A 76 6.70 -1.59 -10.40
C THR A 76 6.70 -0.95 -11.78
N ILE A 77 5.70 -0.11 -12.05
CA ILE A 77 5.61 0.70 -13.28
C ILE A 77 6.33 2.04 -13.07
N LYS A 78 6.03 2.69 -11.95
CA LYS A 78 6.55 4.02 -11.62
C LYS A 78 6.53 4.22 -10.12
N SER A 79 7.59 4.81 -9.61
CA SER A 79 7.63 5.25 -8.22
C SER A 79 8.39 6.55 -8.07
N HIS A 80 8.06 7.32 -7.03
CA HIS A 80 8.80 8.49 -6.61
C HIS A 80 8.59 8.74 -5.12
N GLY A 81 9.50 9.52 -4.55
CA GLY A 81 9.51 9.77 -3.11
C GLY A 81 10.34 8.75 -2.35
N LYS A 82 10.13 8.68 -1.03
CA LYS A 82 10.94 7.86 -0.13
C LYS A 82 10.08 7.14 0.91
N TRP A 83 10.59 6.01 1.36
CA TRP A 83 10.12 5.25 2.51
C TRP A 83 11.32 4.97 3.41
N ASP A 84 11.39 5.65 4.56
CA ASP A 84 12.55 5.65 5.46
C ASP A 84 13.84 6.05 4.76
N GLY A 85 13.80 7.18 4.04
CA GLY A 85 14.94 7.77 3.37
C GLY A 85 15.33 7.14 2.04
N LYS A 86 14.72 6.01 1.62
CA LYS A 86 15.01 5.30 0.36
C LYS A 86 13.74 5.09 -0.46
N ASN A 87 13.89 4.94 -1.78
CA ASN A 87 12.81 4.41 -2.59
C ASN A 87 13.06 2.91 -2.81
N PRO A 88 12.19 2.05 -2.24
CA PRO A 88 12.40 0.60 -2.35
C PRO A 88 11.88 0.01 -3.67
N PHE A 89 11.12 0.77 -4.47
CA PHE A 89 10.44 0.28 -5.67
C PHE A 89 11.17 0.75 -6.92
N PHE A 90 11.85 -0.16 -7.60
CA PHE A 90 12.57 0.10 -8.83
C PHE A 90 11.66 -0.24 -10.02
N SER A 91 11.53 0.70 -10.97
CA SER A 91 10.83 0.45 -12.23
C SER A 91 11.78 -0.22 -13.21
N SER A 92 11.31 -1.30 -13.85
CA SER A 92 12.04 -1.95 -14.95
C SER A 92 11.97 -1.17 -16.26
N GLY A 93 11.09 -0.18 -16.36
CA GLY A 93 10.87 0.58 -17.60
C GLY A 93 10.04 -0.16 -18.66
N ASP A 94 9.57 -1.38 -18.36
CA ASP A 94 8.81 -2.18 -19.29
C ASP A 94 7.42 -1.60 -19.57
N GLU A 95 6.87 -1.95 -20.72
CA GLU A 95 5.47 -1.65 -21.05
C GLU A 95 4.50 -2.39 -20.13
N VAL A 96 3.42 -1.73 -19.82
CA VAL A 96 2.33 -2.26 -18.99
C VAL A 96 1.32 -2.98 -19.88
N ASP A 97 0.95 -4.19 -19.54
CA ASP A 97 -0.18 -4.83 -20.20
C ASP A 97 -1.48 -4.12 -19.82
N LYS A 98 -2.15 -3.54 -20.82
CA LYS A 98 -3.39 -2.78 -20.63
C LYS A 98 -4.54 -3.63 -20.04
N LYS A 99 -4.43 -4.94 -20.06
CA LYS A 99 -5.42 -5.87 -19.50
C LYS A 99 -5.24 -6.10 -18.00
N ASN A 100 -4.06 -5.78 -17.46
CA ASN A 100 -3.76 -6.00 -16.06
C ASN A 100 -4.29 -4.89 -15.18
N LYS A 101 -4.77 -5.27 -14.00
CA LYS A 101 -5.18 -4.33 -12.95
C LYS A 101 -3.97 -3.55 -12.42
N ILE A 102 -4.25 -2.40 -11.87
CA ILE A 102 -3.24 -1.48 -11.35
C ILE A 102 -3.32 -1.39 -9.83
N GLY A 103 -2.19 -1.65 -9.17
CA GLY A 103 -2.01 -1.39 -7.76
C GLY A 103 -1.39 -0.01 -7.52
N ILE A 104 -1.89 0.73 -6.53
CA ILE A 104 -1.33 2.02 -6.13
C ILE A 104 -1.01 1.98 -4.64
N ILE A 105 0.21 2.36 -4.29
CA ILE A 105 0.59 2.68 -2.91
C ILE A 105 0.84 4.19 -2.84
N THR A 106 0.17 4.82 -1.88
CA THR A 106 0.45 6.19 -1.46
C THR A 106 0.81 6.15 0.02
N ARG A 107 1.99 6.59 0.38
CA ARG A 107 2.50 6.54 1.77
C ARG A 107 2.98 7.93 2.18
N ALA A 108 2.76 8.27 3.44
CA ALA A 108 3.29 9.50 4.03
C ALA A 108 3.68 9.33 5.49
N THR A 109 4.78 9.99 5.89
CA THR A 109 5.08 10.34 7.27
C THR A 109 4.60 11.76 7.50
N LEU A 110 3.69 11.93 8.45
CA LEU A 110 3.04 13.21 8.72
C LEU A 110 3.90 14.11 9.59
N ASN A 111 3.84 15.40 9.34
CA ASN A 111 4.35 16.41 10.27
C ASN A 111 3.47 16.44 11.54
N THR A 112 4.06 16.27 12.70
CA THR A 112 3.35 16.16 13.98
C THR A 112 2.50 17.38 14.30
N ASN A 113 2.94 18.59 13.93
CA ASN A 113 2.21 19.84 14.09
C ASN A 113 1.05 20.02 13.09
N ARG A 114 0.85 19.05 12.16
CA ARG A 114 -0.23 19.05 11.15
C ARG A 114 -1.19 17.87 11.28
N LEU A 115 -1.03 17.01 12.26
CA LEU A 115 -1.82 15.81 12.45
C LEU A 115 -3.33 16.09 12.48
N LEU A 116 -3.76 17.05 13.29
CA LEU A 116 -5.18 17.39 13.41
C LEU A 116 -5.78 17.88 12.08
N GLU A 117 -5.04 18.67 11.33
CA GLU A 117 -5.48 19.18 10.03
C GLU A 117 -5.59 18.06 8.99
N PHE A 118 -4.62 17.17 8.96
CA PHE A 118 -4.63 15.99 8.11
C PHE A 118 -5.84 15.11 8.43
N TRP A 119 -6.00 14.69 9.69
CA TRP A 119 -7.06 13.77 10.10
C TRP A 119 -8.48 14.32 9.89
N LYS A 120 -8.68 15.62 9.99
CA LYS A 120 -9.94 16.27 9.60
C LYS A 120 -10.25 16.16 8.10
N SER A 121 -9.26 15.96 7.27
CA SER A 121 -9.42 15.84 5.80
C SER A 121 -9.58 14.38 5.33
N VAL A 122 -9.21 13.41 6.15
CA VAL A 122 -9.25 11.98 5.85
C VAL A 122 -10.61 11.45 5.44
N PRO A 123 -11.75 11.79 6.11
CA PRO A 123 -13.06 11.28 5.69
C PRO A 123 -13.41 11.67 4.25
N LYS A 124 -13.07 12.91 3.85
CA LYS A 124 -13.30 13.38 2.48
C LYS A 124 -12.43 12.65 1.47
N ALA A 125 -11.15 12.39 1.81
CA ALA A 125 -10.23 11.64 0.97
C ALA A 125 -10.68 10.18 0.78
N SER A 126 -11.08 9.52 1.87
CA SER A 126 -11.58 8.14 1.85
C SER A 126 -12.89 8.02 1.05
N LEU A 127 -13.77 9.01 1.15
CA LEU A 127 -15.00 9.05 0.35
C LEU A 127 -14.70 9.26 -1.14
N ALA A 128 -13.73 10.12 -1.46
CA ALA A 128 -13.35 10.37 -2.84
C ALA A 128 -12.82 9.11 -3.54
N ILE A 129 -11.98 8.31 -2.87
CA ILE A 129 -11.50 7.05 -3.45
C ILE A 129 -12.60 6.00 -3.49
N LYS A 130 -13.46 5.91 -2.46
CA LYS A 130 -14.58 4.96 -2.44
C LYS A 130 -15.55 5.15 -3.61
N ASN A 131 -15.75 6.40 -4.02
CA ASN A 131 -16.67 6.76 -5.11
C ASN A 131 -15.96 6.92 -6.46
N ALA A 132 -14.66 6.60 -6.53
CA ALA A 132 -13.91 6.71 -7.78
C ALA A 132 -14.32 5.59 -8.75
N GLU A 133 -14.51 5.97 -10.01
CA GLU A 133 -14.76 5.00 -11.07
C GLU A 133 -13.52 4.14 -11.31
N GLY A 134 -13.73 2.81 -11.40
CA GLY A 134 -12.67 1.84 -11.63
C GLY A 134 -11.86 1.43 -10.39
N VAL A 135 -12.13 1.98 -9.21
CA VAL A 135 -11.57 1.42 -7.97
C VAL A 135 -12.33 0.13 -7.62
N GLU A 136 -11.60 -0.97 -7.46
CA GLU A 136 -12.19 -2.25 -7.06
C GLU A 136 -12.04 -2.50 -5.56
N TRP A 137 -10.89 -2.11 -5.01
CA TRP A 137 -10.58 -2.35 -3.61
C TRP A 137 -9.57 -1.32 -3.09
N PHE A 138 -9.63 -0.99 -1.82
CA PHE A 138 -8.61 -0.19 -1.15
C PHE A 138 -8.62 -0.43 0.36
N LYS A 139 -7.45 -0.26 0.98
CA LYS A 139 -7.27 -0.39 2.43
C LYS A 139 -6.27 0.64 2.93
N GLY A 140 -6.61 1.28 4.04
CA GLY A 140 -5.67 2.09 4.82
C GLY A 140 -4.77 1.18 5.64
N ILE A 141 -3.46 1.38 5.52
CA ILE A 141 -2.40 0.61 6.18
C ILE A 141 -1.41 1.56 6.83
N GLY A 142 -0.65 1.14 7.83
CA GLY A 142 0.33 2.01 8.47
C GLY A 142 1.29 1.28 9.38
N GLU A 143 2.49 1.86 9.57
CA GLU A 143 3.50 1.34 10.50
C GLU A 143 3.29 1.91 11.91
N TRP A 144 3.14 3.23 11.99
CA TRP A 144 2.92 3.97 13.23
C TRP A 144 1.54 4.61 13.21
N PRO A 145 0.67 4.24 14.15
CA PRO A 145 -0.65 4.85 14.25
C PRO A 145 -0.56 6.37 14.21
N PHE A 146 -1.44 7.00 13.46
CA PHE A 146 -1.60 8.45 13.29
C PHE A 146 -0.47 9.19 12.55
N ILE A 147 0.76 8.65 12.48
CA ILE A 147 1.93 9.37 11.96
C ILE A 147 2.39 8.83 10.61
N GLN A 148 2.48 7.50 10.46
CA GLN A 148 2.92 6.85 9.23
C GLN A 148 1.77 6.10 8.60
N GLN A 149 1.21 6.70 7.57
CA GLN A 149 0.00 6.23 6.91
C GLN A 149 0.28 5.89 5.46
N ALA A 150 -0.35 4.85 4.99
CA ALA A 150 -0.36 4.48 3.58
C ALA A 150 -1.75 3.99 3.16
N THR A 151 -2.01 4.02 1.87
CA THR A 151 -3.15 3.36 1.24
C THR A 151 -2.64 2.45 0.15
N PHE A 152 -3.10 1.22 0.15
CA PHE A 152 -3.02 0.37 -1.03
C PHE A 152 -4.38 0.31 -1.70
N SER A 153 -4.43 0.50 -3.01
CA SER A 153 -5.67 0.45 -3.79
C SER A 153 -5.46 -0.32 -5.09
N VAL A 154 -6.51 -1.03 -5.49
CA VAL A 154 -6.58 -1.84 -6.71
C VAL A 154 -7.58 -1.20 -7.66
N TRP A 155 -7.18 -1.04 -8.92
CA TRP A 155 -7.93 -0.37 -9.98
C TRP A 155 -8.05 -1.30 -11.18
N ASP A 156 -9.17 -1.19 -11.88
CA ASP A 156 -9.42 -1.95 -13.10
C ASP A 156 -8.44 -1.63 -14.24
N SER A 157 -7.95 -0.36 -14.29
CA SER A 157 -7.10 0.10 -15.38
C SER A 157 -6.22 1.28 -15.01
N LEU A 158 -5.17 1.51 -15.79
CA LEU A 158 -4.34 2.70 -15.70
C LEU A 158 -5.12 3.98 -16.07
N GLU A 159 -6.13 3.87 -16.93
CA GLU A 159 -6.96 4.99 -17.33
C GLU A 159 -7.82 5.50 -16.16
N SER A 160 -8.46 4.61 -15.42
CA SER A 160 -9.23 4.95 -14.21
C SER A 160 -8.36 5.63 -13.15
N VAL A 161 -7.12 5.13 -12.94
CA VAL A 161 -6.15 5.81 -12.07
C VAL A 161 -5.84 7.22 -12.54
N LYS A 162 -5.59 7.41 -13.85
CA LYS A 162 -5.32 8.73 -14.41
C LYS A 162 -6.52 9.66 -14.28
N LYS A 163 -7.72 9.16 -14.59
CA LYS A 163 -8.97 9.90 -14.45
C LYS A 163 -9.17 10.40 -13.02
N PHE A 164 -9.00 9.54 -12.03
CA PHE A 164 -9.06 9.90 -10.62
C PHE A 164 -8.00 10.92 -10.20
N ALA A 165 -6.74 10.72 -10.62
CA ALA A 165 -5.62 11.56 -10.21
C ALA A 165 -5.66 12.98 -10.82
N TYR A 166 -6.15 13.12 -12.06
CA TYR A 166 -6.10 14.39 -12.81
C TYR A 166 -7.45 15.10 -12.90
N ASN A 167 -8.55 14.46 -12.51
CA ASN A 167 -9.85 15.14 -12.48
C ASN A 167 -9.85 16.27 -11.44
N LYS A 168 -10.43 17.41 -11.82
CA LYS A 168 -10.70 18.51 -10.89
C LYS A 168 -11.77 18.06 -9.90
N GLY A 169 -11.37 17.64 -8.70
CA GLY A 169 -12.29 17.14 -7.67
C GLY A 169 -11.65 17.16 -6.29
N ILE A 170 -12.34 16.58 -5.32
CA ILE A 170 -11.93 16.55 -3.90
C ILE A 170 -10.50 16.03 -3.73
N HIS A 171 -10.10 15.01 -4.49
CA HIS A 171 -8.76 14.45 -4.40
C HIS A 171 -7.69 15.48 -4.81
N SER A 172 -7.87 16.16 -5.93
CA SER A 172 -6.91 17.18 -6.40
C SER A 172 -6.79 18.35 -5.44
N GLU A 173 -7.90 18.79 -4.83
CA GLU A 173 -7.90 19.84 -3.81
C GLU A 173 -7.09 19.41 -2.57
N ILE A 174 -7.26 18.16 -2.13
CA ILE A 174 -6.51 17.60 -0.98
C ILE A 174 -5.02 17.55 -1.31
N VAL A 175 -4.63 17.14 -2.51
CA VAL A 175 -3.22 17.09 -2.95
C VAL A 175 -2.60 18.50 -2.93
N VAL A 176 -3.30 19.50 -3.47
CA VAL A 176 -2.85 20.90 -3.45
C VAL A 176 -2.72 21.40 -2.01
N LYS A 177 -3.72 21.13 -1.18
CA LYS A 177 -3.71 21.52 0.24
C LYS A 177 -2.56 20.86 0.99
N THR A 178 -2.29 19.57 0.77
CA THR A 178 -1.19 18.81 1.36
C THR A 178 0.16 19.49 1.09
N LYS A 179 0.41 19.85 -0.18
CA LYS A 179 1.65 20.54 -0.58
C LYS A 179 1.75 21.93 0.05
N LYS A 180 0.68 22.75 -0.08
CA LYS A 180 0.65 24.12 0.44
C LYS A 180 0.85 24.16 1.96
N ARG A 181 0.26 23.23 2.70
CA ARG A 181 0.28 23.18 4.17
C ARG A 181 1.42 22.35 4.73
N LYS A 182 2.24 21.72 3.85
CA LYS A 182 3.38 20.86 4.21
C LYS A 182 2.98 19.80 5.23
N TRP A 183 1.92 19.03 4.92
CA TRP A 183 1.45 18.00 5.84
C TRP A 183 2.42 16.84 5.98
N TYR A 184 3.22 16.56 4.94
CA TYR A 184 4.13 15.42 4.89
C TYR A 184 5.58 15.86 5.19
N LYS A 185 6.24 15.09 6.04
CA LYS A 185 7.67 15.13 6.27
C LYS A 185 8.41 14.29 5.22
N GLU A 186 7.80 13.18 4.86
CA GLU A 186 8.26 12.27 3.82
C GLU A 186 7.05 11.65 3.14
N ASP A 187 7.12 11.44 1.84
CA ASP A 187 6.09 10.77 1.08
C ASP A 187 6.66 9.83 0.04
N LEU A 188 5.85 8.85 -0.36
CA LEU A 188 6.14 7.93 -1.44
C LEU A 188 4.85 7.63 -2.20
N PHE A 189 4.95 7.63 -3.52
CA PHE A 189 3.95 7.12 -4.43
C PHE A 189 4.55 6.01 -5.28
N ALA A 190 3.84 4.89 -5.40
CA ALA A 190 4.22 3.82 -6.30
C ALA A 190 3.00 3.27 -7.03
N ARG A 191 3.21 2.99 -8.32
CA ARG A 191 2.25 2.38 -9.22
C ARG A 191 2.80 1.05 -9.68
N PHE A 192 1.93 0.04 -9.63
CA PHE A 192 2.26 -1.33 -9.97
C PHE A 192 1.28 -1.88 -10.98
N GLU A 193 1.77 -2.73 -11.84
CA GLU A 193 0.98 -3.72 -12.56
C GLU A 193 0.74 -4.91 -11.63
N ILE A 194 -0.50 -5.38 -11.52
CA ILE A 194 -0.84 -6.58 -10.76
C ILE A 194 -0.71 -7.78 -11.69
N LEU A 195 0.39 -8.51 -11.55
CA LEU A 195 0.67 -9.70 -12.37
C LEU A 195 -0.25 -10.86 -11.99
N LYS A 196 -0.55 -10.98 -10.69
CA LYS A 196 -1.33 -12.07 -10.11
C LYS A 196 -1.87 -11.66 -8.75
N SER A 197 -3.09 -12.08 -8.43
CA SER A 197 -3.62 -12.08 -7.07
C SER A 197 -4.11 -13.47 -6.68
N GLN A 198 -3.93 -13.85 -5.42
CA GLN A 198 -4.36 -15.13 -4.86
C GLN A 198 -5.13 -14.88 -3.57
N PHE A 199 -6.42 -15.14 -3.60
CA PHE A 199 -7.26 -15.12 -2.40
C PHE A 199 -7.45 -16.54 -1.87
N LYS A 200 -7.26 -16.73 -0.56
CA LYS A 200 -7.44 -18.01 0.15
C LYS A 200 -8.28 -17.80 1.40
N ILE A 201 -9.21 -18.72 1.63
CA ILE A 201 -9.95 -18.89 2.88
C ILE A 201 -9.39 -20.17 3.54
N PHE A 202 -9.19 -20.14 4.86
CA PHE A 202 -8.60 -21.26 5.63
C PHE A 202 -9.59 -21.85 6.61
#